data_7e293ef5c9a50b3891c3682e796a13ac
#
_entry.id   7e293ef5c9a50b3891c3682e796a13ac
#
_cell.length_a   1.000
_cell.length_b   1.000
_cell.length_c   1.000
_cell.angle_alpha   90.00
_cell.angle_beta   90.00
_cell.angle_gamma   90.00
#
_symmetry.space_group_name_H-M   'P 1'
#
loop_
_entity.id
_entity.type
_entity.pdbx_description
1 polymer ?
#
loop_
_entity_poly.entity_id
_entity_poly.type
_entity_poly.pdbx_seq_one_letter_code
_entity_poly.pdbx_strand_id
1 'polypeptide(L)'
;GINLPPAYHYDEDKLATVLRPLKDSIYKDPVDALFTFENNRVTAFKPSENGQTINIDQIKETLLNRTIRANPKALPANSTITIPVVSLEPKITTEKVNNLGIKELIGTGTSLFQHSIENRVYNVTLASSRLNGILVSPGETFSVVKALGDISSLTGYKQAYVISGGKTVLGDGGGVCQVSTTLFRAALNAGLPIVERNPHAYRVGYYEEDSPPGIDAAIYSPSVDLKIKNDTGHSILIQSYINPDELRLTFNIYGTSDGRQVDIGTPVITSQTPAPETLYQDDPTLPKGQLKQVDFAAAGARVYFTRTVKKDNKVIIADTFTSNYRPWQAIYLRGTKEN
;
A
#
# COMPACT_ATOMS: atom_id res chain seq x y z
N GLY A 1 -49.64 14.00 45.07
CA GLY A 1 -48.26 14.13 44.50
C GLY A 1 -48.02 13.05 43.52
N ILE A 2 -47.56 13.40 42.32
CA ILE A 2 -47.11 12.42 41.30
C ILE A 2 -45.72 11.98 41.75
N ASN A 3 -45.56 10.71 42.10
CA ASN A 3 -44.28 10.13 42.48
C ASN A 3 -43.55 9.74 41.16
N LEU A 4 -42.64 10.60 40.67
CA LEU A 4 -41.84 10.32 39.51
C LEU A 4 -40.71 9.31 39.91
N PRO A 5 -40.48 8.25 39.15
CA PRO A 5 -39.38 7.35 39.43
C PRO A 5 -38.03 8.10 39.25
N PRO A 6 -37.00 7.74 40.01
CA PRO A 6 -35.69 8.36 39.89
C PRO A 6 -35.12 8.11 38.51
N ALA A 7 -34.59 9.17 37.88
CA ALA A 7 -33.84 9.06 36.65
C ALA A 7 -32.36 8.75 36.97
N TYR A 8 -31.81 7.69 36.41
CA TYR A 8 -30.42 7.32 36.57
C TYR A 8 -29.63 7.62 35.28
N HIS A 9 -28.47 8.22 35.48
CA HIS A 9 -27.50 8.45 34.39
C HIS A 9 -26.15 7.84 34.81
N TYR A 10 -25.43 7.34 33.86
CA TYR A 10 -24.02 6.95 34.06
C TYR A 10 -23.11 8.05 33.53
N ASP A 11 -21.94 8.13 34.13
CA ASP A 11 -20.88 9.04 33.71
C ASP A 11 -20.20 8.43 32.44
N GLU A 12 -20.44 9.06 31.29
CA GLU A 12 -19.93 8.57 29.98
C GLU A 12 -18.39 8.50 29.94
N ASP A 13 -17.71 9.47 30.53
CA ASP A 13 -16.25 9.54 30.52
C ASP A 13 -15.63 8.44 31.39
N LYS A 14 -16.20 8.18 32.55
CA LYS A 14 -15.77 7.07 33.42
C LYS A 14 -16.03 5.73 32.76
N LEU A 15 -17.20 5.56 32.13
CA LEU A 15 -17.52 4.33 31.42
C LEU A 15 -16.55 4.12 30.24
N ALA A 16 -16.27 5.15 29.45
CA ALA A 16 -15.31 5.09 28.37
C ALA A 16 -13.90 4.73 28.85
N THR A 17 -13.47 5.28 29.98
CA THR A 17 -12.16 4.99 30.58
C THR A 17 -12.03 3.52 30.98
N VAL A 18 -13.09 2.92 31.54
CA VAL A 18 -13.10 1.49 31.92
C VAL A 18 -13.20 0.58 30.69
N LEU A 19 -14.01 0.96 29.69
CA LEU A 19 -14.23 0.11 28.51
C LEU A 19 -13.09 0.14 27.49
N ARG A 20 -12.30 1.20 27.43
CA ARG A 20 -11.20 1.35 26.45
C ARG A 20 -10.18 0.21 26.53
N PRO A 21 -9.57 -0.11 27.69
CA PRO A 21 -8.60 -1.22 27.78
C PRO A 21 -9.23 -2.58 27.46
N LEU A 22 -10.50 -2.78 27.80
CA LEU A 22 -11.24 -4.00 27.45
C LEU A 22 -11.48 -4.10 25.95
N LYS A 23 -11.90 -2.98 25.33
CA LYS A 23 -12.05 -2.90 23.87
C LYS A 23 -10.74 -3.23 23.17
N ASP A 24 -9.64 -2.60 23.59
CA ASP A 24 -8.32 -2.79 22.97
C ASP A 24 -7.82 -4.23 23.09
N SER A 25 -8.14 -4.92 24.20
CA SER A 25 -7.77 -6.33 24.42
C SER A 25 -8.63 -7.33 23.62
N ILE A 26 -9.86 -6.97 23.28
CA ILE A 26 -10.83 -7.85 22.59
C ILE A 26 -10.85 -7.58 21.09
N TYR A 27 -10.54 -6.35 20.69
CA TYR A 27 -10.63 -5.92 19.29
C TYR A 27 -9.73 -6.76 18.37
N LYS A 28 -10.32 -7.27 17.30
CA LYS A 28 -9.62 -7.91 16.18
C LYS A 28 -10.16 -7.30 14.90
N ASP A 29 -9.26 -6.85 14.02
CA ASP A 29 -9.65 -6.38 12.68
C ASP A 29 -10.21 -7.54 11.85
N PRO A 30 -11.25 -7.31 11.05
CA PRO A 30 -11.68 -8.26 10.04
C PRO A 30 -10.62 -8.35 8.93
N VAL A 31 -10.44 -9.55 8.38
CA VAL A 31 -9.50 -9.82 7.29
C VAL A 31 -10.29 -10.14 6.02
N ASP A 32 -10.07 -9.36 4.97
CA ASP A 32 -10.68 -9.59 3.66
C ASP A 32 -10.11 -10.86 3.00
N ALA A 33 -10.95 -11.56 2.24
CA ALA A 33 -10.51 -12.68 1.43
C ALA A 33 -9.56 -12.22 0.32
N LEU A 34 -8.54 -13.04 0.01
CA LEU A 34 -7.66 -12.84 -1.13
C LEU A 34 -7.94 -13.89 -2.21
N PHE A 35 -7.86 -13.46 -3.47
CA PHE A 35 -8.27 -14.26 -4.61
C PHE A 35 -7.16 -14.44 -5.63
N THR A 36 -7.26 -15.50 -6.42
CA THR A 36 -6.44 -15.73 -7.61
C THR A 36 -7.34 -15.98 -8.81
N PHE A 37 -6.87 -15.58 -10.00
CA PHE A 37 -7.54 -15.88 -11.26
C PHE A 37 -6.68 -16.88 -12.03
N GLU A 38 -7.18 -18.10 -12.10
CA GLU A 38 -6.54 -19.22 -12.79
C GLU A 38 -7.60 -20.02 -13.54
N ASN A 39 -7.23 -20.56 -14.71
CA ASN A 39 -8.14 -21.38 -15.53
C ASN A 39 -9.51 -20.73 -15.77
N ASN A 40 -9.51 -19.40 -16.05
CA ASN A 40 -10.72 -18.59 -16.25
C ASN A 40 -11.68 -18.57 -15.04
N ARG A 41 -11.17 -18.81 -13.85
CA ARG A 41 -11.93 -18.78 -12.60
C ARG A 41 -11.24 -17.94 -11.53
N VAL A 42 -12.04 -17.25 -10.74
CA VAL A 42 -11.60 -16.61 -9.51
C VAL A 42 -11.81 -17.61 -8.37
N THR A 43 -10.77 -17.86 -7.60
CA THR A 43 -10.81 -18.72 -6.42
C THR A 43 -10.20 -17.99 -5.23
N ALA A 44 -10.73 -18.21 -4.02
CA ALA A 44 -10.12 -17.69 -2.82
C ALA A 44 -8.91 -18.56 -2.45
N PHE A 45 -7.72 -17.95 -2.35
CA PHE A 45 -6.54 -18.63 -1.83
C PHE A 45 -6.26 -18.31 -0.34
N LYS A 46 -6.84 -17.21 0.16
CA LYS A 46 -6.90 -16.91 1.59
C LYS A 46 -8.35 -16.58 1.94
N PRO A 47 -9.00 -17.36 2.81
CA PRO A 47 -10.37 -17.08 3.23
C PRO A 47 -10.44 -15.79 4.06
N SER A 48 -11.61 -15.18 4.07
CA SER A 48 -11.90 -14.06 4.95
C SER A 48 -12.00 -14.51 6.40
N GLU A 49 -11.63 -13.65 7.33
CA GLU A 49 -11.82 -13.86 8.76
C GLU A 49 -12.62 -12.71 9.36
N ASN A 50 -13.63 -13.05 10.16
CA ASN A 50 -14.36 -12.02 10.90
C ASN A 50 -13.48 -11.42 11.99
N GLY A 51 -13.58 -10.12 12.14
CA GLY A 51 -13.08 -9.39 13.29
C GLY A 51 -14.06 -9.45 14.47
N GLN A 52 -13.73 -8.79 15.55
CA GLN A 52 -14.59 -8.69 16.73
C GLN A 52 -14.38 -7.39 17.48
N THR A 53 -15.43 -6.93 18.19
CA THR A 53 -15.35 -5.80 19.10
C THR A 53 -16.40 -5.96 20.22
N ILE A 54 -16.32 -5.13 21.26
CA ILE A 54 -17.34 -5.12 22.32
C ILE A 54 -18.57 -4.33 21.84
N ASN A 55 -19.77 -4.77 22.26
CA ASN A 55 -21.02 -4.04 22.02
C ASN A 55 -21.26 -3.03 23.14
N ILE A 56 -20.81 -1.80 22.95
CA ILE A 56 -20.92 -0.73 23.95
C ILE A 56 -22.38 -0.40 24.27
N ASP A 57 -23.27 -0.39 23.27
CA ASP A 57 -24.68 -0.05 23.48
C ASP A 57 -25.39 -1.10 24.33
N GLN A 58 -25.11 -2.37 24.08
CA GLN A 58 -25.66 -3.46 24.91
C GLN A 58 -25.11 -3.43 26.34
N ILE A 59 -23.83 -3.02 26.53
CA ILE A 59 -23.27 -2.80 27.87
C ILE A 59 -24.01 -1.68 28.58
N LYS A 60 -24.21 -0.55 27.91
CA LYS A 60 -24.96 0.60 28.43
C LYS A 60 -26.38 0.22 28.84
N GLU A 61 -27.08 -0.49 27.96
CA GLU A 61 -28.44 -0.99 28.23
C GLU A 61 -28.47 -1.94 29.44
N THR A 62 -27.52 -2.86 29.55
CA THR A 62 -27.40 -3.79 30.67
C THR A 62 -27.16 -3.07 31.99
N LEU A 63 -26.30 -2.04 31.99
CA LEU A 63 -26.04 -1.18 33.16
C LEU A 63 -27.30 -0.44 33.59
N LEU A 64 -28.01 0.21 32.67
CA LEU A 64 -29.23 0.94 32.97
C LEU A 64 -30.33 -0.01 33.50
N ASN A 65 -30.55 -1.14 32.87
CA ASN A 65 -31.57 -2.12 33.30
C ASN A 65 -31.27 -2.68 34.68
N ARG A 66 -30.02 -2.97 35.01
CA ARG A 66 -29.64 -3.42 36.37
C ARG A 66 -29.82 -2.31 37.41
N THR A 67 -29.47 -1.06 37.05
CA THR A 67 -29.60 0.09 37.96
C THR A 67 -31.06 0.48 38.20
N ILE A 68 -31.90 0.40 37.15
CA ILE A 68 -33.34 0.75 37.26
C ILE A 68 -34.13 -0.33 38.02
N ARG A 69 -33.83 -1.60 37.81
CA ARG A 69 -34.56 -2.73 38.44
C ARG A 69 -34.09 -3.07 39.84
N ALA A 70 -32.84 -2.81 40.17
CA ALA A 70 -32.28 -3.01 41.50
C ALA A 70 -32.27 -1.67 42.24
N ASN A 71 -32.69 -1.66 43.50
CA ASN A 71 -32.43 -0.50 44.36
C ASN A 71 -30.91 -0.23 44.32
N PRO A 72 -30.42 0.97 43.90
CA PRO A 72 -29.00 1.25 43.75
C PRO A 72 -28.16 0.97 45.01
N LYS A 73 -28.77 1.01 46.18
CA LYS A 73 -28.17 0.64 47.49
C LYS A 73 -28.04 -0.87 47.69
N ALA A 74 -28.64 -1.68 46.81
CA ALA A 74 -28.68 -3.14 46.96
C ALA A 74 -27.84 -3.87 45.87
N LEU A 75 -27.07 -3.16 45.03
CA LEU A 75 -26.13 -3.82 44.12
C LEU A 75 -24.98 -4.39 44.96
N PRO A 76 -24.75 -5.71 44.95
CA PRO A 76 -23.58 -6.30 45.62
C PRO A 76 -22.29 -5.68 45.12
N ALA A 77 -21.35 -5.39 46.00
CA ALA A 77 -20.05 -4.79 45.66
C ALA A 77 -19.26 -5.56 44.60
N ASN A 78 -19.58 -6.84 44.38
CA ASN A 78 -18.92 -7.75 43.45
C ASN A 78 -19.84 -8.19 42.27
N SER A 79 -20.71 -7.31 41.78
CA SER A 79 -21.55 -7.62 40.63
C SER A 79 -20.70 -7.72 39.36
N THR A 80 -20.80 -8.84 38.63
CA THR A 80 -20.13 -9.02 37.33
C THR A 80 -21.08 -8.76 36.18
N ILE A 81 -20.57 -8.18 35.10
CA ILE A 81 -21.26 -7.99 33.82
C ILE A 81 -20.49 -8.75 32.77
N THR A 82 -21.18 -9.60 32.04
CA THR A 82 -20.60 -10.23 30.85
C THR A 82 -20.45 -9.17 29.76
N ILE A 83 -19.26 -9.05 29.19
CA ILE A 83 -19.00 -8.14 28.08
C ILE A 83 -19.51 -8.76 26.79
N PRO A 84 -20.55 -8.21 26.15
CA PRO A 84 -21.03 -8.72 24.88
C PRO A 84 -20.03 -8.38 23.76
N VAL A 85 -19.65 -9.40 22.98
CA VAL A 85 -18.77 -9.25 21.82
C VAL A 85 -19.62 -9.38 20.56
N VAL A 86 -19.39 -8.50 19.58
CA VAL A 86 -20.01 -8.56 18.26
C VAL A 86 -18.96 -8.84 17.21
N SER A 87 -19.35 -9.63 16.19
CA SER A 87 -18.55 -9.91 15.02
C SER A 87 -18.50 -8.70 14.11
N LEU A 88 -17.30 -8.41 13.57
CA LEU A 88 -17.11 -7.44 12.50
C LEU A 88 -16.90 -8.21 11.19
N GLU A 89 -17.78 -8.01 10.24
CA GLU A 89 -17.64 -8.68 8.95
C GLU A 89 -16.59 -7.99 8.09
N PRO A 90 -15.75 -8.75 7.35
CA PRO A 90 -14.85 -8.21 6.35
C PRO A 90 -15.66 -7.59 5.19
N LYS A 91 -15.10 -6.62 4.49
CA LYS A 91 -15.72 -6.01 3.31
C LYS A 91 -15.88 -7.03 2.17
N ILE A 92 -14.90 -7.92 2.06
CA ILE A 92 -14.83 -8.94 1.01
C ILE A 92 -14.80 -10.30 1.69
N THR A 93 -15.95 -11.00 1.62
CA THR A 93 -16.08 -12.34 2.17
C THR A 93 -15.72 -13.39 1.15
N THR A 94 -15.35 -14.60 1.61
CA THR A 94 -15.02 -15.73 0.75
C THR A 94 -16.18 -16.12 -0.18
N GLU A 95 -17.43 -15.94 0.25
CA GLU A 95 -18.61 -16.29 -0.53
C GLU A 95 -18.90 -15.36 -1.72
N LYS A 96 -18.30 -14.15 -1.74
CA LYS A 96 -18.50 -13.18 -2.83
C LYS A 96 -17.89 -13.61 -4.17
N VAL A 97 -17.14 -14.71 -4.22
CA VAL A 97 -16.40 -15.21 -5.40
C VAL A 97 -17.27 -15.35 -6.66
N ASN A 98 -18.54 -15.72 -6.52
CA ASN A 98 -19.36 -16.13 -7.66
C ASN A 98 -19.90 -14.97 -8.53
N ASN A 99 -19.84 -13.71 -8.09
CA ASN A 99 -20.44 -12.55 -8.78
C ASN A 99 -19.52 -11.35 -8.96
N LEU A 100 -18.21 -11.56 -8.98
CA LEU A 100 -17.23 -10.47 -9.04
C LEU A 100 -17.14 -9.81 -10.43
N GLY A 101 -17.65 -10.48 -11.46
CA GLY A 101 -17.56 -9.98 -12.84
C GLY A 101 -16.12 -9.96 -13.37
N ILE A 102 -15.24 -10.82 -12.88
CA ILE A 102 -13.84 -10.93 -13.33
C ILE A 102 -13.74 -12.03 -14.36
N LYS A 103 -13.32 -11.69 -15.59
CA LYS A 103 -13.35 -12.61 -16.74
C LYS A 103 -12.01 -12.75 -17.43
N GLU A 104 -11.19 -11.71 -17.42
CA GLU A 104 -10.01 -11.59 -18.29
C GLU A 104 -8.96 -10.65 -17.72
N LEU A 105 -7.75 -10.73 -18.27
CA LEU A 105 -6.68 -9.78 -18.04
C LEU A 105 -7.02 -8.46 -18.74
N ILE A 106 -7.07 -7.35 -18.00
CA ILE A 106 -7.35 -6.02 -18.54
C ILE A 106 -6.13 -5.09 -18.55
N GLY A 107 -5.09 -5.44 -17.83
CA GLY A 107 -3.83 -4.68 -17.84
C GLY A 107 -2.70 -5.42 -17.16
N THR A 108 -1.49 -5.23 -17.66
CA THR A 108 -0.26 -5.79 -17.08
C THR A 108 0.82 -4.71 -17.00
N GLY A 109 1.65 -4.79 -15.97
CA GLY A 109 2.84 -3.96 -15.83
C GLY A 109 3.99 -4.81 -15.32
N THR A 110 5.20 -4.53 -15.80
CA THR A 110 6.42 -5.24 -15.42
C THR A 110 7.49 -4.26 -14.97
N SER A 111 8.44 -4.75 -14.20
CA SER A 111 9.71 -4.09 -13.96
C SER A 111 10.79 -5.09 -13.59
N LEU A 112 12.02 -4.79 -14.00
CA LEU A 112 13.21 -5.52 -13.59
C LEU A 112 13.78 -4.88 -12.32
N PHE A 113 14.38 -5.72 -11.47
CA PHE A 113 15.12 -5.27 -10.29
C PHE A 113 16.43 -6.05 -10.13
N GLN A 114 17.10 -6.24 -11.26
CA GLN A 114 18.41 -6.90 -11.37
C GLN A 114 19.46 -6.15 -10.51
N HIS A 115 20.55 -6.82 -10.19
CA HIS A 115 21.61 -6.26 -9.34
C HIS A 115 21.17 -5.80 -7.93
N SER A 116 19.96 -6.18 -7.51
CA SER A 116 19.46 -5.90 -6.17
C SER A 116 20.18 -6.75 -5.12
N ILE A 117 20.51 -6.14 -3.97
CA ILE A 117 20.98 -6.88 -2.81
C ILE A 117 19.86 -7.79 -2.28
N GLU A 118 20.22 -8.86 -1.60
CA GLU A 118 19.27 -9.88 -1.10
C GLU A 118 18.12 -9.28 -0.29
N ASN A 119 18.41 -8.36 0.63
CA ASN A 119 17.37 -7.71 1.44
C ASN A 119 16.39 -6.90 0.58
N ARG A 120 16.83 -6.30 -0.53
CA ARG A 120 15.95 -5.58 -1.44
C ARG A 120 15.05 -6.55 -2.22
N VAL A 121 15.61 -7.67 -2.70
CA VAL A 121 14.81 -8.75 -3.33
C VAL A 121 13.73 -9.24 -2.37
N TYR A 122 14.11 -9.51 -1.12
CA TYR A 122 13.17 -9.92 -0.08
C TYR A 122 12.05 -8.88 0.14
N ASN A 123 12.38 -7.60 0.26
CA ASN A 123 11.40 -6.54 0.47
C ASN A 123 10.43 -6.37 -0.71
N VAL A 124 10.93 -6.46 -1.95
CA VAL A 124 10.10 -6.44 -3.16
C VAL A 124 9.12 -7.62 -3.15
N THR A 125 9.60 -8.80 -2.80
CA THR A 125 8.79 -10.02 -2.68
C THR A 125 7.71 -9.87 -1.60
N LEU A 126 8.08 -9.40 -0.42
CA LEU A 126 7.15 -9.18 0.68
C LEU A 126 6.09 -8.14 0.33
N ALA A 127 6.51 -6.98 -0.19
CA ALA A 127 5.58 -5.92 -0.54
C ALA A 127 4.62 -6.33 -1.68
N SER A 128 5.13 -7.02 -2.71
CA SER A 128 4.28 -7.52 -3.80
C SER A 128 3.28 -8.57 -3.32
N SER A 129 3.67 -9.44 -2.39
CA SER A 129 2.77 -10.45 -1.82
C SER A 129 1.63 -9.82 -1.00
N ARG A 130 1.85 -8.67 -0.36
CA ARG A 130 0.80 -7.94 0.36
C ARG A 130 -0.24 -7.31 -0.57
N LEU A 131 0.12 -7.06 -1.82
CA LEU A 131 -0.80 -6.55 -2.84
C LEU A 131 -1.39 -7.65 -3.72
N ASN A 132 -0.96 -8.90 -3.52
CA ASN A 132 -1.43 -10.04 -4.32
C ASN A 132 -2.81 -10.51 -3.88
N GLY A 133 -3.74 -10.65 -4.83
CA GLY A 133 -5.08 -11.18 -4.60
C GLY A 133 -6.08 -10.17 -4.05
N ILE A 134 -5.76 -8.88 -4.10
CA ILE A 134 -6.66 -7.83 -3.62
C ILE A 134 -7.76 -7.58 -4.64
N LEU A 135 -9.01 -7.57 -4.16
CA LEU A 135 -10.16 -7.12 -4.90
C LEU A 135 -10.44 -5.64 -4.62
N VAL A 136 -10.67 -4.90 -5.71
CA VAL A 136 -11.10 -3.49 -5.64
C VAL A 136 -12.50 -3.39 -6.22
N SER A 137 -13.46 -2.96 -5.41
CA SER A 137 -14.87 -2.87 -5.78
C SER A 137 -15.13 -1.79 -6.83
N PRO A 138 -16.23 -1.87 -7.58
CA PRO A 138 -16.62 -0.79 -8.50
C PRO A 138 -16.74 0.56 -7.79
N GLY A 139 -16.15 1.60 -8.36
CA GLY A 139 -16.13 2.96 -7.81
C GLY A 139 -15.13 3.20 -6.68
N GLU A 140 -14.50 2.14 -6.15
CA GLU A 140 -13.51 2.25 -5.08
C GLU A 140 -12.19 2.84 -5.58
N THR A 141 -11.55 3.63 -4.71
CA THR A 141 -10.18 4.11 -4.91
C THR A 141 -9.24 3.27 -4.04
N PHE A 142 -8.40 2.49 -4.70
CA PHE A 142 -7.36 1.67 -4.08
C PHE A 142 -6.16 2.53 -3.71
N SER A 143 -5.69 2.40 -2.47
CA SER A 143 -4.48 3.05 -1.93
C SER A 143 -3.40 2.00 -1.69
N VAL A 144 -2.25 2.18 -2.33
CA VAL A 144 -1.11 1.26 -2.18
C VAL A 144 -0.54 1.34 -0.76
N VAL A 145 -0.36 2.55 -0.23
CA VAL A 145 0.16 2.74 1.14
C VAL A 145 -0.75 2.08 2.17
N LYS A 146 -2.07 2.25 2.04
CA LYS A 146 -3.02 1.62 2.95
C LYS A 146 -2.98 0.08 2.87
N ALA A 147 -2.84 -0.47 1.68
CA ALA A 147 -2.78 -1.92 1.48
C ALA A 147 -1.48 -2.54 1.98
N LEU A 148 -0.35 -1.84 1.82
CA LEU A 148 0.93 -2.27 2.34
C LEU A 148 1.00 -2.20 3.87
N GLY A 149 0.29 -1.26 4.48
CA GLY A 149 0.35 -1.00 5.91
C GLY A 149 1.69 -0.40 6.34
N ASP A 150 2.09 -0.68 7.58
CA ASP A 150 3.38 -0.26 8.12
C ASP A 150 4.55 -0.94 7.39
N ILE A 151 5.55 -0.14 7.03
CA ILE A 151 6.77 -0.59 6.35
C ILE A 151 7.94 -0.42 7.32
N SER A 152 8.10 -1.40 8.19
CA SER A 152 9.14 -1.41 9.21
C SER A 152 9.68 -2.82 9.45
N SER A 153 10.76 -2.92 10.20
CA SER A 153 11.30 -4.20 10.67
C SER A 153 10.29 -4.98 11.52
N LEU A 154 9.39 -4.30 12.24
CA LEU A 154 8.33 -4.93 13.04
C LEU A 154 7.30 -5.66 12.17
N THR A 155 7.13 -5.24 10.94
CA THR A 155 6.21 -5.86 9.96
C THR A 155 6.93 -6.75 8.96
N GLY A 156 8.20 -7.08 9.22
CA GLY A 156 8.98 -8.08 8.48
C GLY A 156 9.85 -7.51 7.37
N TYR A 157 9.90 -6.19 7.16
CA TYR A 157 10.82 -5.61 6.18
C TYR A 157 12.26 -5.61 6.69
N LYS A 158 13.19 -5.81 5.76
CA LYS A 158 14.63 -5.78 6.02
C LYS A 158 15.22 -4.42 5.63
N GLN A 159 16.35 -4.10 6.25
CA GLN A 159 17.11 -2.91 5.86
C GLN A 159 17.73 -3.09 4.47
N ALA A 160 17.44 -2.15 3.59
CA ALA A 160 18.04 -2.02 2.28
C ALA A 160 18.20 -0.53 1.96
N TYR A 161 18.78 -0.19 0.81
CA TYR A 161 18.98 1.20 0.45
C TYR A 161 17.64 1.90 0.16
N VAL A 162 17.40 3.00 0.86
CA VAL A 162 16.25 3.91 0.69
C VAL A 162 16.76 5.33 0.47
N ILE A 163 15.93 6.16 -0.15
CA ILE A 163 16.17 7.59 -0.32
C ILE A 163 15.51 8.31 0.84
N SER A 164 16.30 8.92 1.71
CA SER A 164 15.80 9.70 2.84
C SER A 164 16.63 10.98 3.04
N GLY A 165 15.96 12.13 3.19
CA GLY A 165 16.61 13.40 3.39
C GLY A 165 17.58 13.81 2.26
N GLY A 166 17.35 13.33 1.02
CA GLY A 166 18.23 13.62 -0.11
C GLY A 166 19.55 12.82 -0.08
N LYS A 167 19.57 11.66 0.58
CA LYS A 167 20.72 10.72 0.63
C LYS A 167 20.24 9.30 0.50
N THR A 168 21.09 8.44 -0.06
CA THR A 168 20.90 6.99 -0.02
C THR A 168 21.40 6.47 1.34
N VAL A 169 20.50 5.90 2.11
CA VAL A 169 20.79 5.36 3.46
C VAL A 169 20.20 3.95 3.59
N LEU A 170 20.70 3.18 4.54
CA LEU A 170 20.05 1.94 4.93
C LEU A 170 18.79 2.26 5.75
N GLY A 171 17.67 1.72 5.34
CA GLY A 171 16.38 1.88 6.00
C GLY A 171 15.45 0.71 5.70
N ASP A 172 14.40 0.60 6.49
CA ASP A 172 13.42 -0.47 6.33
C ASP A 172 12.63 -0.32 5.02
N GLY A 173 12.39 -1.43 4.33
CA GLY A 173 11.54 -1.46 3.14
C GLY A 173 12.19 -0.94 1.85
N GLY A 174 13.53 -0.78 1.80
CA GLY A 174 14.19 -0.45 0.54
C GLY A 174 13.79 -1.43 -0.57
N GLY A 175 13.25 -0.91 -1.67
CA GLY A 175 12.68 -1.69 -2.78
C GLY A 175 11.15 -1.58 -2.92
N VAL A 176 10.42 -1.11 -1.91
CA VAL A 176 8.94 -1.06 -1.95
C VAL A 176 8.40 -0.17 -3.08
N CYS A 177 9.09 0.91 -3.45
CA CYS A 177 8.71 1.71 -4.62
C CYS A 177 8.82 0.98 -5.98
N GLN A 178 9.52 -0.15 -6.05
CA GLN A 178 9.48 -1.05 -7.20
C GLN A 178 8.06 -1.60 -7.41
N VAL A 179 7.41 -1.93 -6.30
CA VAL A 179 6.06 -2.52 -6.30
C VAL A 179 5.03 -1.50 -6.75
N SER A 180 5.05 -0.27 -6.21
CA SER A 180 4.15 0.80 -6.64
C SER A 180 4.38 1.20 -8.10
N THR A 181 5.63 1.28 -8.56
CA THR A 181 5.97 1.57 -9.95
C THR A 181 5.42 0.52 -10.91
N THR A 182 5.57 -0.77 -10.57
CA THR A 182 5.07 -1.86 -11.42
C THR A 182 3.55 -1.88 -11.48
N LEU A 183 2.88 -1.67 -10.34
CA LEU A 183 1.42 -1.58 -10.29
C LEU A 183 0.90 -0.33 -11.04
N PHE A 184 1.60 0.80 -10.97
CA PHE A 184 1.28 1.98 -11.75
C PHE A 184 1.29 1.68 -13.26
N ARG A 185 2.30 0.96 -13.76
CA ARG A 185 2.37 0.51 -15.15
C ARG A 185 1.18 -0.38 -15.52
N ALA A 186 0.81 -1.32 -14.66
CA ALA A 186 -0.36 -2.17 -14.88
C ALA A 186 -1.65 -1.35 -14.95
N ALA A 187 -1.82 -0.38 -14.05
CA ALA A 187 -2.99 0.50 -14.02
C ALA A 187 -3.07 1.44 -15.24
N LEU A 188 -1.93 1.92 -15.72
CA LEU A 188 -1.87 2.69 -16.96
C LEU A 188 -2.38 1.86 -18.14
N ASN A 189 -1.88 0.63 -18.29
CA ASN A 189 -2.24 -0.29 -19.37
C ASN A 189 -3.70 -0.77 -19.27
N ALA A 190 -4.23 -0.90 -18.04
CA ALA A 190 -5.65 -1.20 -17.81
C ALA A 190 -6.57 -0.01 -18.10
N GLY A 191 -6.04 1.17 -18.36
CA GLY A 191 -6.83 2.39 -18.59
C GLY A 191 -7.59 2.87 -17.35
N LEU A 192 -7.13 2.53 -16.15
CA LEU A 192 -7.77 2.94 -14.89
C LEU A 192 -7.37 4.39 -14.55
N PRO A 193 -8.29 5.20 -13.97
CA PRO A 193 -7.95 6.53 -13.48
C PRO A 193 -6.87 6.49 -12.40
N ILE A 194 -5.82 7.30 -12.57
CA ILE A 194 -4.78 7.51 -11.58
C ILE A 194 -5.15 8.74 -10.76
N VAL A 195 -5.56 8.51 -9.51
CA VAL A 195 -6.04 9.57 -8.60
C VAL A 195 -4.88 10.31 -7.95
N GLU A 196 -3.81 9.58 -7.61
CA GLU A 196 -2.58 10.13 -7.05
C GLU A 196 -1.38 9.37 -7.56
N ARG A 197 -0.39 10.10 -8.04
CA ARG A 197 0.92 9.58 -8.41
C ARG A 197 1.99 10.64 -8.21
N ASN A 198 3.07 10.27 -7.58
CA ASN A 198 4.24 11.12 -7.42
C ASN A 198 5.46 10.47 -8.08
N PRO A 199 6.27 11.22 -8.88
CA PRO A 199 7.53 10.70 -9.39
C PRO A 199 8.57 10.62 -8.27
N HIS A 200 9.63 9.83 -8.47
CA HIS A 200 10.79 9.89 -7.60
C HIS A 200 11.51 11.26 -7.72
N ALA A 201 12.25 11.60 -6.67
CA ALA A 201 13.00 12.87 -6.65
C ALA A 201 14.15 12.92 -7.67
N TYR A 202 14.69 11.74 -8.04
CA TYR A 202 15.72 11.57 -9.07
C TYR A 202 15.49 10.27 -9.85
N ARG A 203 16.19 10.12 -10.98
CA ARG A 203 16.11 8.93 -11.82
C ARG A 203 16.67 7.73 -11.09
N VAL A 204 15.90 6.68 -11.00
CA VAL A 204 16.28 5.42 -10.35
C VAL A 204 16.50 4.36 -11.42
N GLY A 205 17.75 3.90 -11.58
CA GLY A 205 18.16 3.00 -12.65
C GLY A 205 17.31 1.74 -12.80
N TYR A 206 16.87 1.15 -11.68
CA TYR A 206 16.00 -0.04 -11.71
C TYR A 206 14.70 0.15 -12.50
N TYR A 207 14.14 1.37 -12.54
CA TYR A 207 12.89 1.62 -13.27
C TYR A 207 13.11 1.89 -14.75
N GLU A 208 14.36 2.02 -15.15
CA GLU A 208 14.77 2.30 -16.52
C GLU A 208 15.42 1.09 -17.20
N GLU A 209 15.52 -0.07 -16.52
CA GLU A 209 16.05 -1.30 -17.08
C GLU A 209 15.15 -1.87 -18.20
N ASP A 210 13.83 -1.71 -18.05
CA ASP A 210 12.82 -2.22 -19.01
C ASP A 210 11.78 -1.17 -19.43
N SER A 211 11.99 0.11 -19.11
CA SER A 211 11.05 1.19 -19.39
C SER A 211 11.79 2.52 -19.55
N PRO A 212 11.32 3.43 -20.41
CA PRO A 212 11.89 4.77 -20.46
C PRO A 212 11.64 5.54 -19.15
N PRO A 213 12.45 6.60 -18.86
CA PRO A 213 12.27 7.42 -17.68
C PRO A 213 10.89 8.09 -17.68
N GLY A 214 10.34 8.34 -16.49
CA GLY A 214 9.06 9.02 -16.30
C GLY A 214 7.90 8.11 -15.95
N ILE A 215 8.01 6.79 -16.17
CA ILE A 215 6.94 5.82 -15.88
C ILE A 215 7.24 5.11 -14.55
N ASP A 216 7.32 5.89 -13.49
CA ASP A 216 7.57 5.46 -12.11
C ASP A 216 6.54 6.06 -11.14
N ALA A 217 6.38 5.47 -9.97
CA ALA A 217 5.52 5.98 -8.91
C ALA A 217 6.19 5.76 -7.54
N ALA A 218 6.55 6.85 -6.90
CA ALA A 218 7.10 6.84 -5.54
C ALA A 218 5.97 6.72 -4.51
N ILE A 219 6.24 6.02 -3.42
CA ILE A 219 5.39 6.01 -2.23
C ILE A 219 6.24 6.27 -0.99
N TYR A 220 5.65 6.96 -0.01
CA TYR A 220 6.25 7.22 1.30
C TYR A 220 5.15 7.34 2.35
N SER A 221 4.98 6.32 3.15
CA SER A 221 3.90 6.26 4.15
C SER A 221 4.11 7.32 5.25
N PRO A 222 3.06 8.03 5.67
CA PRO A 222 1.68 8.02 5.12
C PRO A 222 1.43 9.09 4.04
N SER A 223 2.44 9.90 3.65
CA SER A 223 2.28 11.20 2.98
C SER A 223 2.32 11.15 1.45
N VAL A 224 2.90 10.13 0.85
CA VAL A 224 3.01 9.97 -0.62
C VAL A 224 2.46 8.63 -1.02
N ASP A 225 1.43 8.60 -1.86
CA ASP A 225 0.72 7.38 -2.23
C ASP A 225 0.59 7.21 -3.74
N LEU A 226 0.31 5.99 -4.17
CA LEU A 226 -0.26 5.68 -5.47
C LEU A 226 -1.72 5.28 -5.25
N LYS A 227 -2.65 6.06 -5.84
CA LYS A 227 -4.08 5.79 -5.76
C LYS A 227 -4.67 5.55 -7.12
N ILE A 228 -5.39 4.44 -7.27
CA ILE A 228 -5.98 3.96 -8.51
C ILE A 228 -7.48 3.78 -8.28
N LYS A 229 -8.32 4.35 -9.15
CA LYS A 229 -9.76 4.19 -9.04
C LYS A 229 -10.25 3.08 -9.97
N ASN A 230 -11.08 2.20 -9.45
CA ASN A 230 -11.80 1.25 -10.28
C ASN A 230 -13.10 1.89 -10.81
N ASP A 231 -13.11 2.26 -12.08
CA ASP A 231 -14.26 2.85 -12.78
C ASP A 231 -14.88 1.89 -13.83
N THR A 232 -14.53 0.60 -13.78
CA THR A 232 -14.93 -0.37 -14.81
C THR A 232 -16.38 -0.87 -14.69
N GLY A 233 -17.06 -0.57 -13.59
CA GLY A 233 -18.41 -1.08 -13.30
C GLY A 233 -18.45 -2.49 -12.69
N HIS A 234 -17.35 -3.22 -12.69
CA HIS A 234 -17.17 -4.54 -12.07
C HIS A 234 -15.99 -4.53 -11.10
N SER A 235 -15.88 -5.55 -10.26
CA SER A 235 -14.68 -5.68 -9.42
C SER A 235 -13.45 -5.95 -10.28
N ILE A 236 -12.29 -5.45 -9.84
CA ILE A 236 -10.99 -5.82 -10.40
C ILE A 236 -10.17 -6.56 -9.37
N LEU A 237 -9.34 -7.48 -9.85
CA LEU A 237 -8.42 -8.28 -9.03
C LEU A 237 -6.98 -7.91 -9.39
N ILE A 238 -6.20 -7.57 -8.39
CA ILE A 238 -4.77 -7.29 -8.52
C ILE A 238 -4.00 -8.55 -8.15
N GLN A 239 -3.16 -9.07 -9.06
CA GLN A 239 -2.27 -10.19 -8.80
C GLN A 239 -0.82 -9.81 -9.13
N SER A 240 0.10 -10.29 -8.30
CA SER A 240 1.53 -10.12 -8.50
C SER A 240 2.24 -11.45 -8.74
N TYR A 241 3.26 -11.41 -9.58
CA TYR A 241 4.12 -12.54 -9.88
C TYR A 241 5.57 -12.08 -9.86
N ILE A 242 6.45 -12.87 -9.27
CA ILE A 242 7.90 -12.66 -9.34
C ILE A 242 8.51 -13.83 -10.07
N ASN A 243 9.26 -13.51 -11.12
CA ASN A 243 10.20 -14.45 -11.72
C ASN A 243 11.55 -14.27 -10.99
N PRO A 244 11.98 -15.24 -10.18
CA PRO A 244 13.21 -15.12 -9.39
C PRO A 244 14.47 -15.19 -10.24
N ASP A 245 14.44 -15.87 -11.39
CA ASP A 245 15.59 -16.04 -12.26
C ASP A 245 15.93 -14.75 -13.02
N GLU A 246 14.89 -14.03 -13.44
CA GLU A 246 15.04 -12.74 -14.11
C GLU A 246 15.04 -11.55 -13.16
N LEU A 247 14.69 -11.73 -11.89
CA LEU A 247 14.36 -10.66 -10.95
C LEU A 247 13.35 -9.68 -11.57
N ARG A 248 12.26 -10.24 -12.12
CA ARG A 248 11.16 -9.50 -12.75
C ARG A 248 9.92 -9.56 -11.87
N LEU A 249 9.38 -8.39 -11.56
CA LEU A 249 8.06 -8.26 -10.95
C LEU A 249 7.03 -7.97 -12.04
N THR A 250 5.90 -8.66 -11.99
CA THR A 250 4.73 -8.43 -12.85
C THR A 250 3.51 -8.20 -11.98
N PHE A 251 2.72 -7.18 -12.29
CA PHE A 251 1.36 -7.05 -11.82
C PHE A 251 0.40 -7.25 -12.97
N ASN A 252 -0.60 -8.09 -12.74
CA ASN A 252 -1.74 -8.28 -13.60
C ASN A 252 -3.00 -7.74 -12.93
N ILE A 253 -3.80 -7.00 -13.68
CA ILE A 253 -5.13 -6.55 -13.26
C ILE A 253 -6.14 -7.31 -14.09
N TYR A 254 -6.96 -8.09 -13.42
CA TYR A 254 -8.06 -8.86 -14.03
C TYR A 254 -9.39 -8.17 -13.75
N GLY A 255 -10.31 -8.25 -14.68
CA GLY A 255 -11.63 -7.65 -14.58
C GLY A 255 -12.55 -8.10 -15.71
N THR A 256 -13.52 -7.28 -16.05
CA THR A 256 -14.30 -7.39 -17.28
C THR A 256 -13.92 -6.21 -18.17
N SER A 257 -13.48 -6.49 -19.38
CA SER A 257 -13.24 -5.46 -20.38
C SER A 257 -14.55 -4.71 -20.67
N ASP A 258 -14.48 -3.41 -20.61
CA ASP A 258 -15.58 -2.52 -20.99
C ASP A 258 -15.39 -1.89 -22.40
N GLY A 259 -14.43 -2.46 -23.17
CA GLY A 259 -14.11 -2.01 -24.53
C GLY A 259 -13.20 -0.79 -24.58
N ARG A 260 -12.62 -0.35 -23.44
CA ARG A 260 -11.67 0.76 -23.42
C ARG A 260 -10.38 0.40 -24.15
N GLN A 261 -9.84 1.38 -24.88
CA GLN A 261 -8.57 1.31 -25.58
C GLN A 261 -7.62 2.34 -25.00
N VAL A 262 -6.41 1.92 -24.72
CA VAL A 262 -5.38 2.74 -24.07
C VAL A 262 -4.27 3.04 -25.06
N ASP A 263 -3.92 4.30 -25.18
CA ASP A 263 -2.74 4.78 -25.90
C ASP A 263 -1.84 5.55 -24.94
N ILE A 264 -0.61 5.08 -24.76
CA ILE A 264 0.40 5.70 -23.90
C ILE A 264 1.50 6.25 -24.80
N GLY A 265 1.62 7.56 -24.80
CA GLY A 265 2.65 8.26 -25.56
C GLY A 265 4.05 7.95 -25.02
N THR A 266 5.03 7.89 -25.89
CA THR A 266 6.43 7.72 -25.50
C THR A 266 6.88 8.90 -24.63
N PRO A 267 7.50 8.65 -23.45
CA PRO A 267 8.05 9.70 -22.62
C PRO A 267 9.05 10.60 -23.36
N VAL A 268 8.89 11.90 -23.17
CA VAL A 268 9.73 12.93 -23.79
C VAL A 268 10.55 13.63 -22.71
N ILE A 269 11.87 13.61 -22.88
CA ILE A 269 12.79 14.37 -22.04
C ILE A 269 12.90 15.79 -22.62
N THR A 270 12.42 16.78 -21.89
CA THR A 270 12.42 18.20 -22.34
C THR A 270 13.67 18.97 -21.89
N SER A 271 14.31 18.53 -20.82
CA SER A 271 15.57 19.09 -20.35
C SER A 271 16.36 18.04 -19.57
N GLN A 272 17.68 18.16 -19.61
CA GLN A 272 18.60 17.37 -18.80
C GLN A 272 19.60 18.28 -18.11
N THR A 273 20.00 17.89 -16.88
CA THR A 273 21.06 18.52 -16.12
C THR A 273 22.08 17.45 -15.78
N PRO A 274 23.36 17.63 -16.09
CA PRO A 274 24.39 16.65 -15.74
C PRO A 274 24.39 16.33 -14.25
N ALA A 275 24.81 15.11 -13.91
CA ALA A 275 25.07 14.75 -12.52
C ALA A 275 26.19 15.67 -11.96
N PRO A 276 26.10 16.09 -10.70
CA PRO A 276 27.21 16.78 -10.03
C PRO A 276 28.46 15.90 -9.97
N GLU A 277 29.60 16.53 -9.71
CA GLU A 277 30.87 15.80 -9.54
C GLU A 277 30.80 14.77 -8.40
N THR A 278 31.55 13.70 -8.54
CA THR A 278 31.62 12.63 -7.54
C THR A 278 32.12 13.16 -6.20
N LEU A 279 31.38 12.83 -5.13
CA LEU A 279 31.74 13.18 -3.77
C LEU A 279 32.50 12.02 -3.10
N TYR A 280 33.65 12.32 -2.53
CA TYR A 280 34.41 11.39 -1.69
C TYR A 280 34.25 11.79 -0.22
N GLN A 281 33.83 10.86 0.63
CA GLN A 281 33.66 11.05 2.08
C GLN A 281 34.59 10.09 2.81
N ASP A 282 35.31 10.60 3.81
CA ASP A 282 36.16 9.77 4.65
C ASP A 282 35.31 8.91 5.59
N ASP A 283 35.65 7.62 5.68
CA ASP A 283 34.99 6.66 6.55
C ASP A 283 36.02 5.97 7.46
N PRO A 284 36.01 6.29 8.77
CA PRO A 284 36.97 5.72 9.73
C PRO A 284 36.64 4.24 10.08
N THR A 285 35.57 3.68 9.56
CA THR A 285 35.22 2.26 9.76
C THR A 285 35.80 1.36 8.67
N LEU A 286 36.12 1.92 7.50
CA LEU A 286 36.69 1.20 6.38
C LEU A 286 38.23 1.22 6.44
N PRO A 287 38.90 0.12 6.09
CA PRO A 287 40.38 0.06 5.97
C PRO A 287 40.93 1.15 5.06
N LYS A 288 42.06 1.73 5.44
CA LYS A 288 42.77 2.77 4.67
C LYS A 288 43.06 2.27 3.24
N GLY A 289 42.68 3.11 2.26
CA GLY A 289 42.82 2.80 0.82
C GLY A 289 41.62 2.05 0.20
N GLN A 290 40.67 1.57 0.97
CA GLN A 290 39.45 0.98 0.43
C GLN A 290 38.48 2.09 -0.04
N LEU A 291 37.91 1.91 -1.24
CA LEU A 291 36.82 2.74 -1.76
C LEU A 291 35.55 1.90 -1.83
N LYS A 292 34.45 2.44 -1.30
CA LYS A 292 33.13 1.82 -1.37
C LYS A 292 32.14 2.81 -1.95
N GLN A 293 31.59 2.51 -3.14
CA GLN A 293 30.51 3.29 -3.70
C GLN A 293 29.21 3.05 -2.91
N VAL A 294 28.56 4.11 -2.47
CA VAL A 294 27.32 4.08 -1.69
C VAL A 294 26.18 4.79 -2.39
N ASP A 295 26.49 5.62 -3.40
CA ASP A 295 25.50 6.29 -4.21
C ASP A 295 25.95 6.40 -5.68
N PHE A 296 25.00 6.41 -6.61
CA PHE A 296 25.26 6.38 -8.04
C PHE A 296 24.85 7.70 -8.69
N ALA A 297 25.66 8.19 -9.62
CA ALA A 297 25.35 9.39 -10.37
C ALA A 297 24.09 9.19 -11.22
N ALA A 298 23.19 10.17 -11.20
CA ALA A 298 22.07 10.26 -12.13
C ALA A 298 21.92 11.69 -12.64
N ALA A 299 21.80 11.83 -13.96
CA ALA A 299 21.47 13.13 -14.55
C ALA A 299 20.05 13.54 -14.17
N GLY A 300 19.86 14.80 -13.81
CA GLY A 300 18.54 15.39 -13.67
C GLY A 300 17.83 15.46 -15.01
N ALA A 301 16.51 15.37 -15.00
CA ALA A 301 15.71 15.44 -16.21
C ALA A 301 14.30 15.95 -15.91
N ARG A 302 13.73 16.68 -16.87
CA ARG A 302 12.28 16.92 -16.91
C ARG A 302 11.68 16.06 -17.99
N VAL A 303 10.76 15.18 -17.59
CA VAL A 303 10.14 14.18 -18.47
C VAL A 303 8.63 14.34 -18.39
N TYR A 304 7.96 14.18 -19.51
CA TYR A 304 6.51 14.01 -19.52
C TYR A 304 6.11 12.90 -20.50
N PHE A 305 4.96 12.31 -20.26
CA PHE A 305 4.26 11.46 -21.21
C PHE A 305 2.75 11.68 -21.09
N THR A 306 2.03 11.36 -22.17
CA THR A 306 0.58 11.45 -22.22
C THR A 306 -0.03 10.06 -22.22
N ARG A 307 -1.26 9.98 -21.73
CA ARG A 307 -2.09 8.79 -21.87
C ARG A 307 -3.49 9.20 -22.31
N THR A 308 -4.02 8.53 -23.33
CA THR A 308 -5.40 8.68 -23.77
C THR A 308 -6.13 7.35 -23.61
N VAL A 309 -7.27 7.36 -22.94
CA VAL A 309 -8.18 6.21 -22.86
C VAL A 309 -9.46 6.55 -23.61
N LYS A 310 -9.83 5.70 -24.57
CA LYS A 310 -11.04 5.82 -25.36
C LYS A 310 -12.00 4.69 -25.08
N LYS A 311 -13.28 4.99 -25.07
CA LYS A 311 -14.37 4.01 -25.03
C LYS A 311 -15.44 4.44 -26.03
N ASP A 312 -15.92 3.54 -26.87
CA ASP A 312 -16.90 3.84 -27.93
C ASP A 312 -16.47 5.04 -28.78
N ASN A 313 -15.18 5.08 -29.17
CA ASN A 313 -14.52 6.18 -29.93
C ASN A 313 -14.52 7.55 -29.22
N LYS A 314 -14.95 7.63 -27.95
CA LYS A 314 -14.89 8.87 -27.15
C LYS A 314 -13.72 8.81 -26.18
N VAL A 315 -13.00 9.91 -26.04
CA VAL A 315 -11.97 10.07 -25.01
C VAL A 315 -12.67 10.16 -23.65
N ILE A 316 -12.36 9.22 -22.77
CA ILE A 316 -12.87 9.19 -21.40
C ILE A 316 -11.81 9.63 -20.38
N ILE A 317 -10.53 9.46 -20.70
CA ILE A 317 -9.40 9.94 -19.90
C ILE A 317 -8.35 10.51 -20.85
N ALA A 318 -7.78 11.66 -20.47
CA ALA A 318 -6.63 12.28 -21.12
C ALA A 318 -5.70 12.81 -20.02
N ASP A 319 -4.61 12.09 -19.77
CA ASP A 319 -3.65 12.42 -18.73
C ASP A 319 -2.35 12.95 -19.31
N THR A 320 -1.70 13.83 -18.57
CA THR A 320 -0.29 14.19 -18.77
C THR A 320 0.45 13.96 -17.46
N PHE A 321 1.39 13.03 -17.46
CA PHE A 321 2.24 12.75 -16.32
C PHE A 321 3.58 13.46 -16.48
N THR A 322 3.96 14.24 -15.49
CA THR A 322 5.23 14.98 -15.47
C THR A 322 6.10 14.48 -14.32
N SER A 323 7.39 14.32 -14.61
CA SER A 323 8.42 13.95 -13.65
C SER A 323 9.56 14.96 -13.72
N ASN A 324 9.93 15.56 -12.58
CA ASN A 324 11.03 16.48 -12.44
C ASN A 324 12.12 15.84 -11.57
N TYR A 325 13.07 15.18 -12.21
CA TYR A 325 14.17 14.50 -11.55
C TYR A 325 15.31 15.48 -11.29
N ARG A 326 15.75 15.54 -10.03
CA ARG A 326 16.94 16.31 -9.65
C ARG A 326 18.19 15.57 -10.09
N PRO A 327 19.28 16.27 -10.47
CA PRO A 327 20.56 15.62 -10.67
C PRO A 327 21.08 15.06 -9.34
N TRP A 328 21.72 13.90 -9.41
CA TRP A 328 22.20 13.16 -8.25
C TRP A 328 23.67 12.82 -8.42
N GLN A 329 24.50 13.02 -7.39
CA GLN A 329 25.95 12.78 -7.46
C GLN A 329 26.28 11.35 -7.02
N ALA A 330 27.35 10.79 -7.59
CA ALA A 330 27.97 9.60 -7.03
C ALA A 330 28.65 9.92 -5.69
N ILE A 331 28.53 8.99 -4.73
CA ILE A 331 29.21 9.10 -3.44
C ILE A 331 30.05 7.86 -3.20
N TYR A 332 31.34 8.10 -2.89
CA TYR A 332 32.28 7.07 -2.50
C TYR A 332 32.76 7.30 -1.07
N LEU A 333 32.68 6.26 -0.25
CA LEU A 333 33.36 6.22 1.05
C LEU A 333 34.81 5.84 0.86
N ARG A 334 35.71 6.62 1.42
CA ARG A 334 37.17 6.40 1.39
C ARG A 334 37.61 5.97 2.79
N GLY A 335 38.10 4.75 2.90
CA GLY A 335 38.57 4.19 4.15
C GLY A 335 39.76 4.97 4.71
N THR A 336 39.68 5.32 5.99
CA THR A 336 40.74 6.02 6.73
C THR A 336 41.18 5.30 8.01
N LYS A 337 40.57 4.11 8.29
CA LYS A 337 40.96 3.28 9.44
C LYS A 337 42.40 2.79 9.26
N GLU A 338 43.28 3.20 10.14
CA GLU A 338 44.62 2.65 10.25
C GLU A 338 44.56 1.23 10.87
N ASN A 339 45.42 0.35 10.38
CA ASN A 339 45.50 -1.07 10.88
C ASN A 339 46.01 -1.13 12.30
#